data_379c3b11711de9282c18dabfc137399e
#
_entry.id   379c3b11711de9282c18dabfc137399e
#
_cell.length_a   1.000
_cell.length_b   1.000
_cell.length_c   1.000
_cell.angle_alpha   90.00
_cell.angle_beta   90.00
_cell.angle_gamma   90.00
#
_symmetry.space_group_name_H-M   'P 1'
#
loop_
_entity.id
_entity.type
_entity.pdbx_description
1 polymer ?
#
loop_
_entity_poly.entity_id
_entity_poly.type
_entity_poly.pdbx_seq_one_letter_code
_entity_poly.pdbx_strand_id
1 'polypeptide(L)'
;ATSAVAYAISFENILFRNVYYKLYIFTMYFSGGMIPFYILLKSIGILNTFWVYVIPGMLNVYYMLIMVNFFHDIPKSLYESAWLDGAGDIRVFLQIALPLSKACLATIALFYAITQWNSWIDSVYYVTKESLRPMSYLMMEIINKSATASTVTNAQSMGYAASALQTTTTSLQMA
;
A
#
# COMPACT_ATOMS: atom_id res chain seq x y z
N ALA A 1 7.48 8.65 9.19
CA ALA A 1 6.29 9.48 9.44
C ALA A 1 5.33 8.78 10.40
N THR A 2 4.86 7.56 10.10
CA THR A 2 3.89 6.79 10.90
C THR A 2 4.30 6.68 12.38
N SER A 3 5.58 6.37 12.68
CA SER A 3 6.07 6.23 14.05
C SER A 3 6.05 7.54 14.83
N ALA A 4 6.37 8.66 14.21
CA ALA A 4 6.35 9.96 14.87
C ALA A 4 4.93 10.40 15.20
N VAL A 5 3.98 10.18 14.29
CA VAL A 5 2.56 10.48 14.52
C VAL A 5 1.99 9.55 15.60
N ALA A 6 2.31 8.27 15.57
CA ALA A 6 1.89 7.30 16.58
C ALA A 6 2.41 7.67 17.98
N TYR A 7 3.69 8.06 18.07
CA TYR A 7 4.30 8.52 19.32
C TYR A 7 3.59 9.77 19.85
N ALA A 8 3.37 10.77 19.00
CA ALA A 8 2.65 11.96 19.40
C ALA A 8 1.26 11.60 19.99
N ILE A 9 0.46 10.78 19.28
CA ILE A 9 -0.90 10.41 19.71
C ILE A 9 -0.92 9.47 20.93
N SER A 10 0.16 8.77 21.23
CA SER A 10 0.25 7.88 22.41
C SER A 10 0.15 8.63 23.73
N PHE A 11 0.58 9.91 23.78
CA PHE A 11 0.47 10.72 25.00
C PHE A 11 -0.96 11.19 25.25
N GLU A 12 -1.38 11.07 26.51
CA GLU A 12 -2.72 11.48 26.97
C GLU A 12 -2.88 13.01 27.04
N ASN A 13 -1.77 13.74 27.19
CA ASN A 13 -1.75 15.20 27.43
C ASN A 13 -1.90 16.04 26.16
N ILE A 14 -2.07 15.44 24.98
CA ILE A 14 -2.25 16.20 23.75
C ILE A 14 -3.64 16.82 23.71
N LEU A 15 -3.67 18.11 23.42
CA LEU A 15 -4.91 18.87 23.24
C LEU A 15 -5.74 18.24 22.10
N PHE A 16 -7.01 17.93 22.36
CA PHE A 16 -7.92 17.29 21.40
C PHE A 16 -7.49 15.88 20.90
N ARG A 17 -6.67 15.11 21.64
CA ARG A 17 -6.26 13.75 21.29
C ARG A 17 -7.41 12.88 20.75
N ASN A 18 -8.54 12.89 21.46
CA ASN A 18 -9.71 12.09 21.09
C ASN A 18 -10.32 12.50 19.73
N VAL A 19 -10.21 13.77 19.37
CA VAL A 19 -10.69 14.26 18.07
C VAL A 19 -9.77 13.77 16.96
N TYR A 20 -8.46 13.91 17.13
CA TYR A 20 -7.48 13.41 16.15
C TYR A 20 -7.59 11.89 15.99
N TYR A 21 -7.70 11.15 17.10
CA TYR A 21 -7.85 9.70 17.07
C TYR A 21 -9.11 9.27 16.30
N LYS A 22 -10.25 9.88 16.58
CA LYS A 22 -11.52 9.62 15.86
C LYS A 22 -11.42 10.02 14.39
N LEU A 23 -10.74 11.12 14.06
CA LEU A 23 -10.55 11.59 12.69
C LEU A 23 -9.70 10.59 11.90
N TYR A 24 -8.60 10.08 12.46
CA TYR A 24 -7.79 9.05 11.82
C TYR A 24 -8.58 7.76 11.59
N ILE A 25 -9.35 7.30 12.58
CA ILE A 25 -10.21 6.12 12.41
C ILE A 25 -11.27 6.38 11.33
N PHE A 26 -11.89 7.54 11.31
CA PHE A 26 -12.87 7.90 10.28
C PHE A 26 -12.24 7.84 8.87
N THR A 27 -11.05 8.41 8.67
CA THR A 27 -10.35 8.37 7.38
C THR A 27 -9.97 6.95 6.95
N MET A 28 -9.79 6.02 7.89
CA MET A 28 -9.52 4.61 7.57
C MET A 28 -10.70 3.93 6.88
N TYR A 29 -11.93 4.25 7.31
CA TYR A 29 -13.16 3.66 6.76
C TYR A 29 -13.72 4.44 5.57
N PHE A 30 -13.34 5.70 5.41
CA PHE A 30 -13.85 6.57 4.35
C PHE A 30 -12.82 6.70 3.22
N SER A 31 -13.06 6.01 2.10
CA SER A 31 -12.25 6.14 0.90
C SER A 31 -13.00 6.97 -0.14
N GLY A 32 -12.35 8.00 -0.67
CA GLY A 32 -12.91 8.84 -1.74
C GLY A 32 -13.00 8.14 -3.11
N GLY A 33 -12.42 6.95 -3.24
CA GLY A 33 -12.35 6.22 -4.50
C GLY A 33 -11.18 6.63 -5.40
N MET A 34 -11.02 5.91 -6.51
CA MET A 34 -9.86 6.05 -7.41
C MET A 34 -9.88 7.37 -8.18
N ILE A 35 -11.05 7.82 -8.65
CA ILE A 35 -11.15 9.02 -9.51
C ILE A 35 -10.81 10.30 -8.75
N PRO A 36 -11.40 10.61 -7.59
CA PRO A 36 -11.01 11.75 -6.78
C PRO A 36 -9.56 11.73 -6.35
N PHE A 37 -9.02 10.54 -6.05
CA PHE A 37 -7.63 10.38 -5.69
C PHE A 37 -6.69 10.71 -6.85
N TYR A 38 -7.01 10.27 -8.08
CA TYR A 38 -6.27 10.62 -9.28
C TYR A 38 -6.27 12.14 -9.53
N ILE A 39 -7.43 12.78 -9.39
CA ILE A 39 -7.57 14.24 -9.57
C ILE A 39 -6.70 14.97 -8.52
N LEU A 40 -6.69 14.52 -7.28
CA LEU A 40 -5.85 15.07 -6.23
C LEU A 40 -4.35 14.96 -6.58
N LEU A 41 -3.88 13.78 -6.97
CA LEU A 41 -2.48 13.57 -7.36
C LEU A 41 -2.08 14.43 -8.57
N LYS A 42 -3.01 14.63 -9.51
CA LYS A 42 -2.82 15.49 -10.67
C LYS A 42 -2.72 16.96 -10.27
N SER A 43 -3.56 17.44 -9.36
CA SER A 43 -3.57 18.84 -8.90
C SER A 43 -2.29 19.20 -8.13
N ILE A 44 -1.71 18.24 -7.40
CA ILE A 44 -0.44 18.41 -6.67
C ILE A 44 0.77 18.23 -7.61
N GLY A 45 0.57 17.71 -8.84
CA GLY A 45 1.65 17.52 -9.81
C GLY A 45 2.58 16.33 -9.54
N ILE A 46 2.11 15.33 -8.79
CA ILE A 46 2.90 14.16 -8.40
C ILE A 46 2.80 13.01 -9.42
N LEU A 47 1.86 13.07 -10.37
CA LEU A 47 1.73 12.05 -11.41
C LEU A 47 3.03 11.89 -12.21
N ASN A 48 3.35 10.67 -12.60
CA ASN A 48 4.58 10.33 -13.33
C ASN A 48 5.89 10.67 -12.61
N THR A 49 5.87 10.71 -11.27
CA THR A 49 7.05 10.90 -10.43
C THR A 49 7.20 9.73 -9.46
N PHE A 50 8.41 9.52 -8.94
CA PHE A 50 8.66 8.53 -7.89
C PHE A 50 7.81 8.80 -6.62
N TRP A 51 7.48 10.06 -6.37
CA TRP A 51 6.73 10.49 -5.20
C TRP A 51 5.30 9.95 -5.14
N VAL A 52 4.74 9.50 -6.28
CA VAL A 52 3.40 8.87 -6.31
C VAL A 52 3.34 7.58 -5.49
N TYR A 53 4.46 6.88 -5.37
CA TYR A 53 4.56 5.66 -4.55
C TYR A 53 4.83 5.95 -3.07
N VAL A 54 5.48 7.08 -2.77
CA VAL A 54 5.95 7.40 -1.41
C VAL A 54 4.92 8.18 -0.62
N ILE A 55 4.41 9.30 -1.20
CA ILE A 55 3.56 10.24 -0.46
C ILE A 55 2.25 9.62 0.01
N PRO A 56 1.47 8.91 -0.82
CA PRO A 56 0.23 8.29 -0.37
C PRO A 56 0.44 7.20 0.70
N GLY A 57 1.55 6.46 0.58
CA GLY A 57 1.91 5.41 1.53
C GLY A 57 2.59 5.90 2.82
N MET A 58 2.91 7.20 2.93
CA MET A 58 3.73 7.74 4.02
C MET A 58 3.08 7.62 5.40
N LEU A 59 1.75 7.66 5.46
CA LEU A 59 0.96 7.48 6.66
C LEU A 59 -0.13 6.46 6.41
N ASN A 60 -0.02 5.31 7.05
CA ASN A 60 -1.08 4.31 7.09
C ASN A 60 -1.68 4.27 8.49
N VAL A 61 -2.98 4.54 8.59
CA VAL A 61 -3.68 4.65 9.88
C VAL A 61 -3.67 3.32 10.63
N TYR A 62 -3.81 2.20 9.92
CA TYR A 62 -3.77 0.86 10.55
C TYR A 62 -2.43 0.60 11.24
N TYR A 63 -1.32 0.85 10.55
CA TYR A 63 0.03 0.69 11.14
C TYR A 63 0.31 1.72 12.24
N MET A 64 -0.26 2.92 12.12
CA MET A 64 -0.18 3.93 13.17
C MET A 64 -0.88 3.45 14.45
N LEU A 65 -2.07 2.86 14.36
CA LEU A 65 -2.81 2.35 15.52
C LEU A 65 -2.06 1.20 16.22
N ILE A 66 -1.45 0.30 15.45
CA ILE A 66 -0.60 -0.76 16.02
C ILE A 66 0.55 -0.15 16.82
N MET A 67 1.22 0.86 16.27
CA MET A 67 2.32 1.53 16.97
C MET A 67 1.85 2.31 18.21
N VAL A 68 0.70 2.96 18.16
CA VAL A 68 0.12 3.66 19.32
C VAL A 68 -0.05 2.69 20.48
N ASN A 69 -0.63 1.50 20.23
CA ASN A 69 -0.79 0.47 21.25
C ASN A 69 0.55 0.01 21.80
N PHE A 70 1.55 -0.19 20.95
CA PHE A 70 2.88 -0.59 21.37
C PHE A 70 3.57 0.48 22.22
N PHE A 71 3.45 1.75 21.87
CA PHE A 71 3.98 2.85 22.68
C PHE A 71 3.24 2.99 24.04
N HIS A 72 1.96 2.62 24.09
CA HIS A 72 1.17 2.61 25.32
C HIS A 72 1.65 1.53 26.32
N ASP A 73 2.18 0.42 25.79
CA ASP A 73 2.70 -0.69 26.62
C ASP A 73 4.07 -0.36 27.26
N ILE A 74 4.74 0.71 26.82
CA ILE A 74 5.99 1.15 27.42
C ILE A 74 5.67 1.81 28.78
N PRO A 75 6.34 1.37 29.89
CA PRO A 75 6.11 1.94 31.21
C PRO A 75 6.31 3.45 31.26
N LYS A 76 5.33 4.19 31.77
CA LYS A 76 5.36 5.66 31.87
C LYS A 76 6.56 6.16 32.67
N SER A 77 7.03 5.37 33.68
CA SER A 77 8.19 5.69 34.51
C SER A 77 9.48 5.94 33.68
N LEU A 78 9.63 5.28 32.53
CA LEU A 78 10.78 5.51 31.64
C LEU A 78 10.73 6.90 30.98
N TYR A 79 9.55 7.36 30.63
CA TYR A 79 9.36 8.70 30.08
C TYR A 79 9.55 9.77 31.15
N GLU A 80 8.97 9.55 32.34
CA GLU A 80 9.06 10.47 33.48
C GLU A 80 10.50 10.65 33.94
N SER A 81 11.27 9.56 34.07
CA SER A 81 12.69 9.64 34.46
C SER A 81 13.51 10.44 33.44
N ALA A 82 13.28 10.22 32.14
CA ALA A 82 13.97 10.96 31.08
C ALA A 82 13.64 12.46 31.11
N TRP A 83 12.39 12.82 31.38
CA TRP A 83 11.99 14.24 31.51
C TRP A 83 12.58 14.88 32.76
N LEU A 84 12.70 14.14 33.88
CA LEU A 84 13.40 14.61 35.08
C LEU A 84 14.90 14.87 34.81
N ASP A 85 15.51 14.06 33.94
CA ASP A 85 16.89 14.24 33.47
C ASP A 85 17.02 15.38 32.43
N GLY A 86 15.94 16.11 32.16
CA GLY A 86 15.93 17.26 31.21
C GLY A 86 15.90 16.88 29.73
N ALA A 87 15.55 15.65 29.39
CA ALA A 87 15.42 15.23 28.00
C ALA A 87 14.13 15.83 27.37
N GLY A 88 14.27 16.48 26.22
CA GLY A 88 13.11 16.91 25.44
C GLY A 88 12.41 15.76 24.72
N ASP A 89 11.14 15.94 24.32
CA ASP A 89 10.28 14.91 23.72
C ASP A 89 10.90 14.23 22.50
N ILE A 90 11.58 14.97 21.64
CA ILE A 90 12.27 14.42 20.44
C ILE A 90 13.40 13.48 20.88
N ARG A 91 14.13 13.83 21.92
CA ARG A 91 15.23 13.01 22.45
C ARG A 91 14.67 11.73 23.06
N VAL A 92 13.61 11.83 23.84
CA VAL A 92 12.90 10.68 24.42
C VAL A 92 12.38 9.76 23.31
N PHE A 93 11.79 10.31 22.26
CA PHE A 93 11.35 9.53 21.09
C PHE A 93 12.49 8.76 20.45
N LEU A 94 13.61 9.43 20.13
CA LEU A 94 14.72 8.83 19.39
C LEU A 94 15.54 7.84 20.23
N GLN A 95 15.75 8.14 21.53
CA GLN A 95 16.66 7.38 22.39
C GLN A 95 15.96 6.32 23.24
N ILE A 96 14.66 6.47 23.52
CA ILE A 96 13.91 5.54 24.38
C ILE A 96 12.82 4.83 23.58
N ALA A 97 11.85 5.56 23.02
CA ALA A 97 10.68 4.96 22.40
C ALA A 97 11.02 4.14 21.14
N LEU A 98 11.83 4.67 20.22
CA LEU A 98 12.22 3.95 19.00
C LEU A 98 13.07 2.71 19.28
N PRO A 99 14.10 2.73 20.12
CA PRO A 99 14.88 1.53 20.43
C PRO A 99 14.09 0.44 21.13
N LEU A 100 13.20 0.79 22.05
CA LEU A 100 12.31 -0.17 22.72
C LEU A 100 11.31 -0.81 21.76
N SER A 101 10.91 -0.07 20.72
CA SER A 101 9.91 -0.50 19.73
C SER A 101 10.53 -1.15 18.47
N LYS A 102 11.80 -1.55 18.49
CA LYS A 102 12.51 -2.10 17.30
C LYS A 102 11.77 -3.27 16.65
N ALA A 103 11.21 -4.19 17.44
CA ALA A 103 10.47 -5.34 16.94
C ALA A 103 9.21 -4.91 16.17
N CYS A 104 8.42 -4.00 16.73
CA CYS A 104 7.24 -3.44 16.09
C CYS A 104 7.59 -2.66 14.83
N LEU A 105 8.65 -1.84 14.87
CA LEU A 105 9.16 -1.10 13.72
C LEU A 105 9.61 -2.02 12.59
N ALA A 106 10.31 -3.10 12.89
CA ALA A 106 10.75 -4.09 11.91
C ALA A 106 9.54 -4.77 11.23
N THR A 107 8.53 -5.14 12.00
CA THR A 107 7.29 -5.72 11.46
C THR A 107 6.55 -4.75 10.55
N ILE A 108 6.40 -3.50 10.96
CA ILE A 108 5.73 -2.48 10.14
C ILE A 108 6.55 -2.16 8.89
N ALA A 109 7.88 -2.10 9.00
CA ALA A 109 8.76 -1.91 7.84
C ALA A 109 8.61 -3.06 6.83
N LEU A 110 8.48 -4.31 7.30
CA LEU A 110 8.22 -5.46 6.46
C LEU A 110 6.86 -5.34 5.75
N PHE A 111 5.81 -4.95 6.45
CA PHE A 111 4.50 -4.75 5.84
C PHE A 111 4.52 -3.64 4.79
N TYR A 112 5.20 -2.53 5.03
CA TYR A 112 5.39 -1.49 4.03
C TYR A 112 6.19 -2.00 2.83
N ALA A 113 7.23 -2.79 3.04
CA ALA A 113 8.02 -3.37 1.95
C ALA A 113 7.18 -4.30 1.07
N ILE A 114 6.35 -5.16 1.67
CA ILE A 114 5.43 -6.05 0.94
C ILE A 114 4.38 -5.24 0.18
N THR A 115 3.78 -4.24 0.81
CA THR A 115 2.79 -3.37 0.16
C THR A 115 3.40 -2.65 -1.04
N GLN A 116 4.61 -2.12 -0.87
CA GLN A 116 5.32 -1.42 -1.95
C GLN A 116 5.77 -2.38 -3.06
N TRP A 117 6.15 -3.61 -2.73
CA TRP A 117 6.43 -4.63 -3.74
C TRP A 117 5.21 -4.93 -4.61
N ASN A 118 4.02 -4.96 -4.02
CA ASN A 118 2.75 -5.23 -4.71
C ASN A 118 2.08 -3.99 -5.33
N SER A 119 2.77 -2.85 -5.47
CA SER A 119 2.23 -1.58 -5.98
C SER A 119 2.06 -1.51 -7.51
N TRP A 120 1.90 -2.66 -8.18
CA TRP A 120 1.71 -2.70 -9.64
C TRP A 120 0.43 -1.99 -10.09
N ILE A 121 -0.65 -2.02 -9.28
CA ILE A 121 -1.91 -1.33 -9.57
C ILE A 121 -1.70 0.18 -9.62
N ASP A 122 -0.97 0.75 -8.66
CA ASP A 122 -0.64 2.18 -8.62
C ASP A 122 0.17 2.60 -9.85
N SER A 123 1.04 1.71 -10.33
CA SER A 123 1.81 1.93 -11.56
C SER A 123 0.91 1.99 -12.79
N VAL A 124 -0.09 1.13 -12.89
CA VAL A 124 -1.04 1.11 -14.01
C VAL A 124 -1.79 2.44 -14.12
N TYR A 125 -2.25 2.99 -13.00
CA TYR A 125 -3.13 4.16 -13.00
C TYR A 125 -2.40 5.49 -12.94
N TYR A 126 -1.24 5.57 -12.28
CA TYR A 126 -0.60 6.84 -11.94
C TYR A 126 0.73 7.08 -12.65
N VAL A 127 1.31 6.07 -13.33
CA VAL A 127 2.63 6.16 -13.94
C VAL A 127 2.61 5.72 -15.41
N THR A 128 2.89 6.67 -16.29
CA THR A 128 3.00 6.41 -17.72
C THR A 128 4.45 6.11 -18.15
N LYS A 129 5.45 6.66 -17.41
CA LYS A 129 6.86 6.51 -17.73
C LYS A 129 7.34 5.08 -17.42
N GLU A 130 7.93 4.40 -18.42
CA GLU A 130 8.44 3.04 -18.28
C GLU A 130 9.56 2.91 -17.23
N SER A 131 10.42 3.92 -17.13
CA SER A 131 11.55 3.94 -16.18
C SER A 131 11.13 3.95 -14.70
N LEU A 132 9.88 4.28 -14.40
CA LEU A 132 9.35 4.36 -13.04
C LEU A 132 8.47 3.15 -12.69
N ARG A 133 8.29 2.21 -13.61
CA ARG A 133 7.45 1.02 -13.37
C ARG A 133 8.19 0.02 -12.49
N PRO A 134 7.57 -0.46 -11.39
CA PRO A 134 8.18 -1.45 -10.51
C PRO A 134 8.25 -2.82 -11.17
N MET A 135 9.11 -3.68 -10.68
CA MET A 135 9.28 -5.06 -11.17
C MET A 135 7.97 -5.86 -11.14
N SER A 136 7.14 -5.65 -10.12
CA SER A 136 5.82 -6.28 -10.01
C SER A 136 4.88 -5.94 -11.18
N TYR A 137 4.97 -4.73 -11.71
CA TYR A 137 4.22 -4.33 -12.91
C TYR A 137 4.67 -5.13 -14.14
N LEU A 138 5.98 -5.25 -14.36
CA LEU A 138 6.53 -6.01 -15.49
C LEU A 138 6.15 -7.48 -15.42
N MET A 139 6.22 -8.07 -14.23
CA MET A 139 5.78 -9.47 -14.02
C MET A 139 4.30 -9.64 -14.35
N MET A 140 3.43 -8.73 -13.89
CA MET A 140 2.00 -8.78 -14.17
C MET A 140 1.69 -8.57 -15.65
N GLU A 141 2.44 -7.71 -16.34
CA GLU A 141 2.33 -7.51 -17.79
C GLU A 141 2.68 -8.78 -18.57
N ILE A 142 3.76 -9.48 -18.19
CA ILE A 142 4.15 -10.76 -18.81
C ILE A 142 3.09 -11.82 -18.57
N ILE A 143 2.57 -11.95 -17.34
CA ILE A 143 1.50 -12.90 -17.01
C ILE A 143 0.25 -12.64 -17.86
N ASN A 144 -0.18 -11.39 -17.95
CA ASN A 144 -1.35 -11.02 -18.76
C ASN A 144 -1.15 -11.30 -20.24
N LYS A 145 0.03 -11.00 -20.80
CA LYS A 145 0.35 -11.31 -22.20
C LYS A 145 0.35 -12.82 -22.47
N SER A 146 0.91 -13.62 -21.57
CA SER A 146 0.91 -15.09 -21.70
C SER A 146 -0.50 -15.67 -21.56
N ALA A 147 -1.31 -15.17 -20.65
CA ALA A 147 -2.71 -15.59 -20.48
C ALA A 147 -3.55 -15.24 -21.73
N THR A 148 -3.36 -14.05 -22.30
CA THR A 148 -4.05 -13.65 -23.52
C THR A 148 -3.62 -14.52 -24.71
N ALA A 149 -2.33 -14.80 -24.85
CA ALA A 149 -1.82 -15.66 -25.92
C ALA A 149 -2.41 -17.09 -25.83
N SER A 150 -2.47 -17.69 -24.64
CA SER A 150 -3.07 -19.01 -24.44
C SER A 150 -4.58 -19.03 -24.74
N THR A 151 -5.29 -17.96 -24.39
CA THR A 151 -6.73 -17.83 -24.68
C THR A 151 -6.99 -17.74 -26.20
N VAL A 152 -6.17 -16.95 -26.92
CA VAL A 152 -6.26 -16.82 -28.39
C VAL A 152 -5.95 -18.16 -29.07
N THR A 153 -4.91 -18.88 -28.63
CA THR A 153 -4.55 -20.20 -29.18
C THR A 153 -5.67 -21.22 -28.94
N ASN A 154 -6.26 -21.24 -27.75
CA ASN A 154 -7.40 -22.12 -27.45
C ASN A 154 -8.64 -21.77 -28.27
N ALA A 155 -8.96 -20.49 -28.47
CA ALA A 155 -10.06 -20.04 -29.30
C ALA A 155 -9.86 -20.43 -30.77
N GLN A 156 -8.63 -20.31 -31.29
CA GLN A 156 -8.29 -20.75 -32.64
C GLN A 156 -8.41 -22.29 -32.78
N SER A 157 -7.89 -23.06 -31.84
CA SER A 157 -8.00 -24.52 -31.86
C SER A 157 -9.46 -24.99 -31.82
N MET A 158 -10.31 -24.35 -31.03
CA MET A 158 -11.76 -24.64 -31.01
C MET A 158 -12.43 -24.24 -32.32
N GLY A 159 -12.03 -23.14 -32.95
CA GLY A 159 -12.50 -22.71 -34.25
C GLY A 159 -12.14 -23.70 -35.36
N TYR A 160 -10.91 -24.21 -35.40
CA TYR A 160 -10.47 -25.26 -36.32
C TYR A 160 -11.21 -26.57 -36.08
N ALA A 161 -11.43 -26.98 -34.83
CA ALA A 161 -12.20 -28.17 -34.51
C ALA A 161 -13.67 -28.05 -34.95
N ALA A 162 -14.30 -26.92 -34.75
CA ALA A 162 -15.68 -26.66 -35.20
C ALA A 162 -15.81 -26.66 -36.74
N SER A 163 -14.86 -26.06 -37.46
CA SER A 163 -14.84 -26.07 -38.91
C SER A 163 -14.57 -27.46 -39.50
N ALA A 164 -13.74 -28.27 -38.86
CA ALA A 164 -13.49 -29.66 -39.25
C ALA A 164 -14.74 -30.54 -39.08
N LEU A 165 -15.50 -30.34 -38.01
CA LEU A 165 -16.77 -31.04 -37.77
C LEU A 165 -17.85 -30.66 -38.81
N GLN A 166 -17.91 -29.38 -39.21
CA GLN A 166 -18.84 -28.94 -40.27
C GLN A 166 -18.48 -29.52 -41.63
N THR A 167 -17.21 -29.59 -41.97
CA THR A 167 -16.76 -30.23 -43.24
C THR A 167 -17.10 -31.73 -43.28
N THR A 168 -16.96 -32.43 -42.16
CA THR A 168 -17.30 -33.89 -42.06
C THR A 168 -18.80 -34.14 -42.18
N THR A 169 -19.64 -33.30 -41.57
CA THR A 169 -21.10 -33.43 -41.69
C THR A 169 -21.60 -33.11 -43.11
N THR A 170 -21.00 -32.14 -43.81
CA THR A 170 -21.36 -31.80 -45.17
C THR A 170 -20.93 -32.88 -46.15
N SER A 171 -19.79 -33.55 -45.95
CA SER A 171 -19.32 -34.65 -46.79
C SER A 171 -20.17 -35.92 -46.62
N LEU A 172 -20.72 -36.17 -45.42
CA LEU A 172 -21.64 -37.29 -45.13
C LEU A 172 -23.06 -37.06 -45.71
N GLN A 173 -23.46 -35.81 -45.95
CA GLN A 173 -24.76 -35.51 -46.59
C GLN A 173 -24.74 -35.62 -48.12
N MET A 174 -23.55 -35.65 -48.73
CA MET A 174 -23.37 -35.76 -50.17
C MET A 174 -23.08 -37.19 -50.68
N ALA A 175 -22.98 -38.16 -49.78
CA ALA A 175 -22.79 -39.58 -50.06
C ALA A 175 -24.12 -40.36 -49.87
#